data_8cbee72a26f7e604706e8db41d536d1d
#
_entry.id   8cbee72a26f7e604706e8db41d536d1d
#
_cell.length_a   1.000
_cell.length_b   1.000
_cell.length_c   1.000
_cell.angle_alpha   90.00
_cell.angle_beta   90.00
_cell.angle_gamma   90.00
#
_symmetry.space_group_name_H-M   'P 1'
#
loop_
_entity.id
_entity.type
_entity.pdbx_description
1 polymer ?
#
loop_
_entity_poly.entity_id
_entity_poly.type
_entity_poly.pdbx_seq_one_letter_code
_entity_poly.pdbx_strand_id
1 'polypeptide(L)' 'MQSFIVEKIEFDFTDSMGTIPEDEKKFITENTLGVWHVTEEDELIDFITDSVGWCIKSIKYVPNQPHPLTAYL' A
#
# COMPACT_ATOMS: atom_id res chain seq x y z
N MET A 1 -7.50 3.68 -15.55
CA MET A 1 -6.58 3.48 -14.42
C MET A 1 -7.17 4.05 -13.15
N GLN A 2 -7.03 3.34 -12.05
CA GLN A 2 -7.58 3.75 -10.78
C GLN A 2 -6.44 4.12 -9.83
N SER A 3 -6.74 5.02 -8.91
CA SER A 3 -5.78 5.43 -7.89
C SER A 3 -6.34 5.14 -6.51
N PHE A 4 -5.46 4.71 -5.61
CA PHE A 4 -5.84 4.44 -4.22
C PHE A 4 -4.82 5.06 -3.30
N ILE A 5 -5.27 5.47 -2.12
CA ILE A 5 -4.38 5.98 -1.08
C ILE A 5 -4.27 4.91 -0.01
N VAL A 6 -3.05 4.41 0.20
CA VAL A 6 -2.78 3.46 1.28
C VAL A 6 -2.56 4.26 2.54
N GLU A 7 -3.46 4.10 3.50
CA GLU A 7 -3.43 4.83 4.76
C GLU A 7 -2.66 4.09 5.83
N LYS A 8 -2.71 2.76 5.79
CA LYS A 8 -2.03 1.93 6.77
C LYS A 8 -1.69 0.60 6.13
N ILE A 9 -0.52 0.06 6.42
CA ILE A 9 -0.12 -1.23 5.89
C ILE A 9 0.81 -1.93 6.87
N GLU A 10 0.64 -3.24 6.97
CA GLU A 10 1.54 -4.11 7.72
C GLU A 10 2.02 -5.22 6.80
N PHE A 11 3.30 -5.49 6.82
CA PHE A 11 3.90 -6.57 6.05
C PHE A 11 4.25 -7.74 6.95
N ASP A 12 4.28 -8.91 6.34
CA ASP A 12 4.74 -10.12 7.01
C ASP A 12 6.23 -10.29 6.74
N PHE A 13 7.04 -10.00 7.74
CA PHE A 13 8.49 -10.11 7.63
C PHE A 13 9.03 -11.41 8.26
N THR A 14 8.16 -12.38 8.50
CA THR A 14 8.59 -13.63 9.13
C THR A 14 9.62 -14.37 8.28
N ASP A 15 9.52 -14.26 6.96
CA ASP A 15 10.47 -14.90 6.07
C ASP A 15 11.87 -14.31 6.16
N SER A 16 12.02 -13.15 6.76
CA SER A 16 13.33 -12.53 6.95
C SER A 16 14.15 -13.21 8.03
N MET A 17 13.52 -14.06 8.85
CA MET A 17 14.18 -14.77 9.94
C MET A 17 14.90 -13.83 10.90
N GLY A 18 14.35 -12.63 11.08
CA GLY A 18 14.92 -11.64 11.98
C GLY A 18 16.13 -10.90 11.43
N THR A 19 16.41 -11.04 10.14
CA THR A 19 17.57 -10.37 9.54
C THR A 19 17.31 -8.90 9.20
N ILE A 20 16.05 -8.47 9.19
CA ILE A 20 15.69 -7.09 8.85
C ILE A 20 15.60 -6.26 10.14
N PRO A 21 16.39 -5.18 10.24
CA PRO A 21 16.27 -4.26 11.39
C PRO A 21 14.90 -3.58 11.45
N GLU A 22 14.49 -3.20 12.65
CA GLU A 22 13.21 -2.51 12.83
C GLU A 22 13.14 -1.20 12.05
N ASP A 23 14.25 -0.48 11.95
CA ASP A 23 14.30 0.76 11.18
C ASP A 23 14.00 0.52 9.71
N GLU A 24 14.51 -0.58 9.17
CA GLU A 24 14.27 -0.91 7.77
C GLU A 24 12.83 -1.33 7.54
N LYS A 25 12.25 -2.10 8.47
CA LYS A 25 10.83 -2.46 8.40
C LYS A 25 9.96 -1.21 8.37
N LYS A 26 10.26 -0.26 9.24
CA LYS A 26 9.52 0.99 9.31
C LYS A 26 9.67 1.78 8.01
N PHE A 27 10.88 1.84 7.47
CA PHE A 27 11.16 2.53 6.21
C PHE A 27 10.34 1.94 5.06
N ILE A 28 10.31 0.61 4.96
CA ILE A 28 9.53 -0.08 3.92
C ILE A 28 8.05 0.25 4.08
N THR A 29 7.54 0.17 5.30
CA THR A 29 6.13 0.45 5.58
C THR A 29 5.77 1.89 5.20
N GLU A 30 6.57 2.84 5.64
CA GLU A 30 6.30 4.27 5.37
C GLU A 30 6.38 4.60 3.89
N ASN A 31 7.30 4.00 3.16
CA ASN A 31 7.42 4.24 1.73
C ASN A 31 6.27 3.65 0.92
N THR A 32 5.55 2.71 1.50
CA THR A 32 4.40 2.11 0.83
C THR A 32 3.13 2.94 1.03
N LEU A 33 3.12 3.80 2.03
CA LEU A 33 1.96 4.67 2.27
C LEU A 33 1.86 5.72 1.16
N GLY A 34 0.63 6.13 0.85
CA GLY A 34 0.40 7.15 -0.16
C GLY A 34 -0.34 6.62 -1.37
N VAL A 35 -0.20 7.31 -2.49
CA VAL A 35 -1.01 7.05 -3.69
C VAL A 35 -0.37 5.98 -4.56
N TRP A 36 -1.20 5.02 -4.96
CA TRP A 36 -0.81 3.97 -5.90
C TRP A 36 -1.78 3.97 -7.08
N HIS A 37 -1.25 3.74 -8.27
CA HIS A 37 -2.03 3.68 -9.50
C HIS A 37 -2.05 2.25 -10.02
N VAL A 38 -3.25 1.71 -10.23
CA VAL A 38 -3.44 0.36 -10.77
C VAL A 38 -4.59 0.38 -11.76
N THR A 39 -4.66 -0.66 -12.59
CA THR A 39 -5.74 -0.76 -13.55
C THR A 39 -7.06 -1.11 -12.85
N GLU A 40 -7.02 -2.03 -11.91
CA GLU A 40 -8.19 -2.45 -11.15
C GLU A 40 -7.84 -2.56 -9.66
N GLU A 41 -8.86 -2.42 -8.83
CA GLU A 41 -8.67 -2.44 -7.38
C GLU A 41 -8.03 -3.74 -6.88
N ASP A 42 -8.44 -4.87 -7.42
CA ASP A 42 -7.92 -6.16 -6.96
C ASP A 42 -6.47 -6.40 -7.36
N GLU A 43 -5.92 -5.56 -8.25
CA GLU A 43 -4.51 -5.62 -8.59
C GLU A 43 -3.63 -4.85 -7.60
N LEU A 44 -4.24 -4.03 -6.74
CA LEU A 44 -3.48 -3.17 -5.83
C LEU A 44 -2.56 -3.98 -4.90
N ILE A 45 -3.09 -5.02 -4.29
CA ILE A 45 -2.33 -5.86 -3.36
C ILE A 45 -1.15 -6.51 -4.08
N ASP A 46 -1.40 -7.09 -5.24
CA ASP A 46 -0.36 -7.76 -6.02
C ASP A 46 0.71 -6.77 -6.47
N PHE A 47 0.29 -5.59 -6.90
CA PHE A 47 1.22 -4.55 -7.35
C PHE A 47 2.15 -4.13 -6.22
N ILE A 48 1.60 -3.89 -5.04
CA ILE A 48 2.40 -3.49 -3.89
C ILE A 48 3.35 -4.61 -3.49
N THR A 49 2.85 -5.84 -3.43
CA THR A 49 3.66 -7.00 -3.07
C THR A 49 4.84 -7.17 -4.03
N ASP A 50 4.59 -7.04 -5.33
CA ASP A 50 5.64 -7.14 -6.33
C ASP A 50 6.67 -6.02 -6.20
N SER A 51 6.21 -4.81 -5.91
CA SER A 51 7.09 -3.65 -5.81
C SER A 51 7.97 -3.70 -4.57
N VAL A 52 7.44 -4.18 -3.47
CA VAL A 52 8.14 -4.20 -2.18
C VAL A 52 8.89 -5.49 -1.95
N GLY A 53 8.34 -6.60 -2.43
CA GLY A 53 8.94 -7.92 -2.25
C GLY A 53 8.55 -8.62 -0.97
N TRP A 54 7.57 -8.11 -0.24
CA TRP A 54 7.09 -8.70 1.01
C TRP A 54 5.59 -8.92 0.95
N CYS A 55 5.13 -10.00 1.57
CA CYS A 55 3.71 -10.27 1.65
C CYS A 55 3.02 -9.26 2.58
N ILE A 56 1.82 -8.86 2.21
CA ILE A 56 1.03 -7.92 3.01
C ILE A 56 0.24 -8.72 4.05
N LYS A 57 0.39 -8.34 5.31
CA LYS A 57 -0.36 -8.94 6.40
C LYS A 57 -1.70 -8.25 6.58
N SER A 58 -1.71 -6.94 6.53
CA SER A 58 -2.95 -6.18 6.57
C SER A 58 -2.75 -4.85 5.85
N ILE A 59 -3.83 -4.29 5.30
CA ILE A 59 -3.75 -3.04 4.57
C ILE A 59 -5.08 -2.30 4.72
N LYS A 60 -4.98 -0.98 4.84
CA LYS A 60 -6.13 -0.10 4.80
C LYS A 60 -5.91 0.94 3.71
N TYR A 61 -6.81 1.01 2.76
CA TYR A 61 -6.71 1.96 1.66
C TYR A 61 -8.08 2.49 1.28
N VAL A 62 -8.10 3.63 0.62
CA VAL A 62 -9.33 4.27 0.14
C VAL A 62 -9.13 4.70 -1.30
N PRO A 63 -10.21 4.79 -2.08
CA PRO A 63 -10.10 5.31 -3.44
C PRO A 63 -9.63 6.76 -3.43
N ASN A 64 -8.70 7.07 -4.33
CA ASN A 64 -8.22 8.43 -4.52
C ASN A 64 -8.98 9.06 -5.68
N GLN A 65 -10.24 9.39 -5.46
CA GLN A 65 -11.10 9.96 -6.48
C GLN A 65 -11.62 11.31 -6.02
N PRO A 66 -11.87 12.22 -6.97
CA PRO A 66 -12.52 13.47 -6.60
C PRO A 66 -13.86 13.17 -5.93
N HIS A 67 -14.14 13.88 -4.87
CA HIS A 67 -15.40 13.70 -4.17
C HIS A 67 -16.54 14.18 -5.09
N PRO A 68 -17.60 13.37 -5.28
CA PRO A 68 -18.67 13.75 -6.18
C PRO A 68 -19.27 15.11 -5.90
N LEU A 69 -19.34 15.49 -4.64
CA LEU A 69 -19.93 16.78 -4.27
C LEU A 69 -19.09 17.97 -4.72
N THR A 70 -17.80 17.79 -4.90
CA THR A 70 -16.95 18.88 -5.36
C THR A 70 -17.26 19.25 -6.81
N ALA A 71 -17.83 18.33 -7.58
CA ALA A 71 -18.20 18.59 -8.95
C ALA A 71 -19.39 19.56 -9.05
N TYR A 72 -20.12 19.75 -7.99
CA TYR A 72 -21.28 20.62 -7.97
C TYR A 72 -21.02 21.96 -7.32
N LEU A 73 -19.86 22.11 -6.80
CA LEU A 73 -19.47 23.35 -6.15
C LEU A 73 -18.63 24.20 -7.10
#